data_25db74b375404ee1ea89c2588e82a66a
#
_entry.id   25db74b375404ee1ea89c2588e82a66a
#
_cell.length_a   1.000
_cell.length_b   1.000
_cell.length_c   1.000
_cell.angle_alpha   90.00
_cell.angle_beta   90.00
_cell.angle_gamma   90.00
#
_symmetry.space_group_name_H-M   'P 1'
#
loop_
_entity.id
_entity.type
_entity.pdbx_description
1 polymer ?
#
loop_
_entity_poly.entity_id
_entity_poly.type
_entity_poly.pdbx_seq_one_letter_code
_entity_poly.pdbx_strand_id
1 'polypeptide(L)'
;MSKNTVALDVDYVKSQFPAFKDPKSSKWSFFENAGGSYVPINVIDHLNHFMTSTKVQPYAEFDTSAIAGDNMDQATALFAEMINAKTDEIIIGGSTTMNMYVLSNAMRSLLKPGDEVIVTNQDHEANVGAWRRLAEHGMVIKEWQINANTAELEIDDLKSLLSNKTKIVAVTHCSNIVGSINDLKAIAKLVHEYDAYIVGDGVSYAPHGFPDVKD
;
A
#
# COMPACT_ATOMS: atom_id res chain seq x y z
N MET A 1 25.14 16.68 -16.12
CA MET A 1 25.47 16.98 -14.71
C MET A 1 25.53 15.66 -13.99
N SER A 2 26.72 15.21 -13.52
CA SER A 2 26.84 13.96 -12.76
C SER A 2 26.12 14.18 -11.42
N LYS A 3 25.05 13.41 -11.16
CA LYS A 3 24.46 13.34 -9.81
C LYS A 3 25.55 12.73 -8.91
N ASN A 4 26.12 13.53 -8.00
CA ASN A 4 26.91 13.00 -6.90
C ASN A 4 25.97 12.08 -6.08
N THR A 5 25.97 10.80 -6.38
CA THR A 5 25.33 9.80 -5.53
C THR A 5 26.20 9.65 -4.29
N VAL A 6 25.76 10.25 -3.19
CA VAL A 6 26.34 9.97 -1.87
C VAL A 6 26.14 8.49 -1.62
N ALA A 7 27.21 7.75 -1.40
CA ALA A 7 27.11 6.33 -1.07
C ALA A 7 26.31 6.17 0.24
N LEU A 8 25.39 5.22 0.27
CA LEU A 8 24.63 4.91 1.47
C LEU A 8 25.58 4.43 2.58
N ASP A 9 25.54 5.10 3.74
CA ASP A 9 26.24 4.64 4.94
C ASP A 9 25.51 3.44 5.54
N VAL A 10 25.89 2.25 5.09
CA VAL A 10 25.25 0.98 5.47
C VAL A 10 25.44 0.71 6.97
N ASP A 11 26.55 1.09 7.58
CA ASP A 11 26.81 0.89 9.00
C ASP A 11 25.91 1.79 9.84
N TYR A 12 25.74 3.04 9.45
CA TYR A 12 24.77 3.94 10.07
C TYR A 12 23.36 3.39 9.96
N VAL A 13 22.91 3.04 8.76
CA VAL A 13 21.56 2.49 8.54
C VAL A 13 21.34 1.24 9.41
N LYS A 14 22.29 0.31 9.40
CA LYS A 14 22.22 -0.92 10.17
C LYS A 14 22.17 -0.66 11.67
N SER A 15 22.86 0.37 12.15
CA SER A 15 22.86 0.77 13.56
C SER A 15 21.51 1.28 14.07
N GLN A 16 20.63 1.73 13.15
CA GLN A 16 19.29 2.22 13.47
C GLN A 16 18.29 1.10 13.80
N PHE A 17 18.62 -0.15 13.50
CA PHE A 17 17.75 -1.30 13.73
C PHE A 17 18.24 -2.16 14.90
N PRO A 18 17.58 -2.09 16.07
CA PRO A 18 18.00 -2.83 17.27
C PRO A 18 18.08 -4.35 17.06
N ALA A 19 17.27 -4.91 16.16
CA ALA A 19 17.25 -6.33 15.85
C ALA A 19 18.64 -6.86 15.39
N PHE A 20 19.44 -6.04 14.71
CA PHE A 20 20.79 -6.44 14.28
C PHE A 20 21.82 -6.49 15.42
N LYS A 21 21.47 -5.94 16.60
CA LYS A 21 22.29 -6.04 17.82
C LYS A 21 21.93 -7.25 18.67
N ASP A 22 20.77 -7.87 18.43
CA ASP A 22 20.35 -9.09 19.12
C ASP A 22 21.24 -10.28 18.70
N PRO A 23 21.81 -11.07 19.66
CA PRO A 23 22.72 -12.18 19.36
C PRO A 23 22.11 -13.28 18.49
N LYS A 24 20.79 -13.41 18.44
CA LYS A 24 20.11 -14.41 17.56
C LYS A 24 19.99 -13.87 16.16
N SER A 25 19.56 -12.61 16.00
CA SER A 25 19.33 -11.99 14.70
C SER A 25 20.64 -11.58 14.00
N SER A 26 21.66 -11.16 14.76
CA SER A 26 22.96 -10.71 14.22
C SER A 26 23.77 -11.79 13.50
N LYS A 27 23.41 -13.06 13.68
CA LYS A 27 24.05 -14.22 13.01
C LYS A 27 23.57 -14.42 11.58
N TRP A 28 22.48 -13.76 11.18
CA TRP A 28 21.82 -13.98 9.90
C TRP A 28 21.97 -12.77 8.99
N SER A 29 22.14 -13.01 7.70
CA SER A 29 21.89 -12.02 6.67
C SER A 29 20.40 -12.00 6.37
N PHE A 30 19.75 -10.88 6.63
CA PHE A 30 18.30 -10.75 6.50
C PHE A 30 17.92 -10.33 5.07
N PHE A 31 17.19 -11.19 4.37
CA PHE A 31 16.68 -10.95 3.01
C PHE A 31 15.17 -11.13 2.89
N GLU A 32 14.43 -11.20 4.02
CA GLU A 32 13.00 -11.50 4.06
C GLU A 32 12.14 -10.23 4.16
N ASN A 33 12.57 -9.12 3.55
CA ASN A 33 11.80 -7.87 3.57
C ASN A 33 10.45 -7.97 2.84
N ALA A 34 10.31 -8.95 1.92
CA ALA A 34 9.05 -9.23 1.24
C ALA A 34 7.93 -9.66 2.20
N GLY A 35 8.29 -10.36 3.28
CA GLY A 35 7.36 -10.79 4.33
C GLY A 35 7.22 -9.82 5.49
N GLY A 36 8.20 -8.95 5.68
CA GLY A 36 8.20 -7.91 6.73
C GLY A 36 9.61 -7.48 7.13
N SER A 37 9.77 -6.21 7.43
CA SER A 37 11.05 -5.60 7.79
C SER A 37 11.18 -5.42 9.30
N TYR A 38 12.42 -5.39 9.80
CA TYR A 38 12.69 -4.93 11.16
C TYR A 38 12.31 -3.46 11.34
N VAL A 39 12.05 -3.06 12.58
CA VAL A 39 11.60 -1.71 12.95
C VAL A 39 12.79 -0.88 13.40
N PRO A 40 13.00 0.35 12.90
CA PRO A 40 14.07 1.23 13.33
C PRO A 40 13.78 1.82 14.72
N ILE A 41 14.86 2.19 15.45
CA ILE A 41 14.80 2.64 16.85
C ILE A 41 13.90 3.87 17.05
N ASN A 42 13.93 4.82 16.12
CA ASN A 42 13.11 6.03 16.22
C ASN A 42 11.60 5.73 16.18
N VAL A 43 11.16 4.73 15.44
CA VAL A 43 9.74 4.30 15.43
C VAL A 43 9.38 3.62 16.75
N ILE A 44 10.28 2.78 17.29
CA ILE A 44 10.09 2.12 18.59
C ILE A 44 9.97 3.17 19.70
N ASP A 45 10.86 4.16 19.72
CA ASP A 45 10.87 5.20 20.73
C ASP A 45 9.62 6.09 20.65
N HIS A 46 9.18 6.41 19.42
CA HIS A 46 7.94 7.18 19.21
C HIS A 46 6.72 6.40 19.70
N LEU A 47 6.63 5.11 19.39
CA LEU A 47 5.55 4.25 19.88
C LEU A 47 5.56 4.12 21.42
N ASN A 48 6.74 3.94 22.02
CA ASN A 48 6.89 3.91 23.47
C ASN A 48 6.42 5.22 24.12
N HIS A 49 6.81 6.36 23.54
CA HIS A 49 6.36 7.67 24.02
C HIS A 49 4.83 7.80 23.90
N PHE A 50 4.25 7.43 22.76
CA PHE A 50 2.80 7.44 22.59
C PHE A 50 2.11 6.58 23.65
N MET A 51 2.54 5.33 23.85
CA MET A 51 1.91 4.40 24.80
C MET A 51 2.02 4.84 26.25
N THR A 52 3.09 5.53 26.61
CA THR A 52 3.34 5.96 28.00
C THR A 52 2.83 7.36 28.32
N SER A 53 2.64 8.22 27.34
CA SER A 53 2.39 9.64 27.56
C SER A 53 1.10 10.18 26.94
N THR A 54 0.75 9.76 25.71
CA THR A 54 -0.35 10.37 24.95
C THR A 54 -1.43 9.39 24.49
N LYS A 55 -1.42 8.15 24.99
CA LYS A 55 -2.42 7.12 24.69
C LYS A 55 -3.75 7.40 25.40
N VAL A 56 -4.49 8.38 24.89
CA VAL A 56 -5.81 8.80 25.35
C VAL A 56 -6.74 9.00 24.15
N GLN A 57 -8.02 9.27 24.42
CA GLN A 57 -8.94 9.72 23.38
C GLN A 57 -8.46 11.08 22.83
N PRO A 58 -8.21 11.23 21.53
CA PRO A 58 -7.78 12.51 20.94
C PRO A 58 -8.93 13.52 20.83
N TYR A 59 -8.58 14.80 20.62
CA TYR A 59 -9.48 15.91 20.34
C TYR A 59 -10.39 16.38 21.50
N ALA A 60 -10.05 16.06 22.76
CA ALA A 60 -10.68 16.66 23.92
C ALA A 60 -9.87 17.88 24.41
N GLU A 61 -10.45 18.68 25.33
CA GLU A 61 -9.90 20.00 25.73
C GLU A 61 -8.73 19.94 26.70
N PHE A 62 -8.30 18.75 27.19
CA PHE A 62 -7.15 18.65 28.06
C PHE A 62 -5.84 18.37 27.30
N ASP A 63 -4.71 18.83 27.80
CA ASP A 63 -3.43 18.92 27.09
C ASP A 63 -3.00 17.63 26.39
N THR A 64 -3.05 16.50 27.10
CA THR A 64 -2.61 15.21 26.53
C THR A 64 -3.49 14.77 25.35
N SER A 65 -4.79 15.06 25.41
CA SER A 65 -5.73 14.74 24.36
C SER A 65 -5.54 15.65 23.14
N ALA A 66 -5.29 16.94 23.37
CA ALA A 66 -4.96 17.89 22.31
C ALA A 66 -3.69 17.45 21.56
N ILE A 67 -2.62 17.13 22.30
CA ILE A 67 -1.36 16.60 21.72
C ILE A 67 -1.60 15.33 20.90
N ALA A 68 -2.45 14.42 21.39
CA ALA A 68 -2.76 13.21 20.65
C ALA A 68 -3.50 13.51 19.33
N GLY A 69 -4.44 14.46 19.32
CA GLY A 69 -5.13 14.95 18.13
C GLY A 69 -4.17 15.62 17.14
N ASP A 70 -3.36 16.55 17.61
CA ASP A 70 -2.37 17.27 16.80
C ASP A 70 -1.39 16.30 16.12
N ASN A 71 -0.94 15.27 16.83
CA ASN A 71 -0.06 14.24 16.25
C ASN A 71 -0.73 13.44 15.14
N MET A 72 -2.02 13.13 15.25
CA MET A 72 -2.80 12.47 14.21
C MET A 72 -2.95 13.35 12.96
N ASP A 73 -3.26 14.63 13.16
CA ASP A 73 -3.40 15.60 12.08
C ASP A 73 -2.06 15.84 11.35
N GLN A 74 -0.96 15.94 12.10
CA GLN A 74 0.38 16.04 11.53
C GLN A 74 0.76 14.80 10.71
N ALA A 75 0.46 13.59 11.21
CA ALA A 75 0.72 12.36 10.47
C ALA A 75 -0.09 12.32 9.16
N THR A 76 -1.37 12.72 9.20
CA THR A 76 -2.23 12.80 8.02
C THR A 76 -1.70 13.80 7.00
N ALA A 77 -1.29 15.00 7.46
CA ALA A 77 -0.72 16.03 6.61
C ALA A 77 0.60 15.60 5.95
N LEU A 78 1.46 14.91 6.71
CA LEU A 78 2.73 14.38 6.20
C LEU A 78 2.50 13.35 5.10
N PHE A 79 1.59 12.39 5.30
CA PHE A 79 1.27 11.41 4.26
C PHE A 79 0.66 12.06 3.01
N ALA A 80 -0.21 13.05 3.19
CA ALA A 80 -0.78 13.79 2.08
C ALA A 80 0.31 14.49 1.23
N GLU A 81 1.27 15.16 1.89
CA GLU A 81 2.41 15.79 1.23
C GLU A 81 3.28 14.77 0.48
N MET A 82 3.59 13.63 1.12
CA MET A 82 4.47 12.59 0.57
C MET A 82 3.96 12.00 -0.74
N ILE A 83 2.63 11.91 -0.93
CA ILE A 83 2.02 11.32 -2.14
C ILE A 83 1.30 12.35 -3.01
N ASN A 84 1.46 13.67 -2.74
CA ASN A 84 0.80 14.75 -3.45
C ASN A 84 -0.74 14.67 -3.40
N ALA A 85 -1.29 14.26 -2.26
CA ALA A 85 -2.73 14.20 -1.99
C ALA A 85 -3.19 15.37 -1.09
N LYS A 86 -4.50 15.50 -0.87
CA LYS A 86 -5.06 16.36 0.17
C LYS A 86 -5.26 15.56 1.46
N THR A 87 -5.34 16.25 2.59
CA THR A 87 -5.54 15.60 3.89
C THR A 87 -6.88 14.85 4.00
N ASP A 88 -7.92 15.32 3.32
CA ASP A 88 -9.22 14.67 3.26
C ASP A 88 -9.25 13.42 2.33
N GLU A 89 -8.18 13.19 1.58
CA GLU A 89 -7.96 12.00 0.75
C GLU A 89 -7.14 10.91 1.47
N ILE A 90 -6.71 11.16 2.73
CA ILE A 90 -5.87 10.24 3.51
C ILE A 90 -6.68 9.55 4.60
N ILE A 91 -6.60 8.23 4.65
CA ILE A 91 -7.13 7.41 5.74
C ILE A 91 -6.01 6.54 6.28
N ILE A 92 -5.64 6.75 7.55
CA ILE A 92 -4.64 5.94 8.24
C ILE A 92 -5.36 4.82 9.01
N GLY A 93 -5.07 3.58 8.70
CA GLY A 93 -5.67 2.41 9.34
C GLY A 93 -4.63 1.45 9.92
N GLY A 94 -5.11 0.35 10.49
CA GLY A 94 -4.29 -0.59 11.24
C GLY A 94 -3.34 -1.44 10.40
N SER A 95 -3.69 -1.73 9.16
CA SER A 95 -2.88 -2.48 8.19
C SER A 95 -3.48 -2.40 6.79
N THR A 96 -2.67 -2.69 5.77
CA THR A 96 -3.15 -2.79 4.37
C THR A 96 -4.30 -3.78 4.25
N THR A 97 -4.17 -4.97 4.83
CA THR A 97 -5.24 -5.99 4.83
C THR A 97 -6.55 -5.42 5.37
N MET A 98 -6.53 -4.81 6.56
CA MET A 98 -7.72 -4.23 7.17
C MET A 98 -8.30 -3.11 6.30
N ASN A 99 -7.45 -2.21 5.81
CA ASN A 99 -7.87 -1.09 4.97
C ASN A 99 -8.52 -1.56 3.67
N MET A 100 -7.97 -2.59 3.01
CA MET A 100 -8.55 -3.15 1.78
C MET A 100 -9.90 -3.83 2.03
N TYR A 101 -10.06 -4.54 3.14
CA TYR A 101 -11.37 -5.11 3.51
C TYR A 101 -12.40 -4.01 3.81
N VAL A 102 -12.02 -2.95 4.51
CA VAL A 102 -12.90 -1.80 4.76
C VAL A 102 -13.27 -1.12 3.44
N LEU A 103 -12.28 -0.83 2.59
CA LEU A 103 -12.48 -0.18 1.29
C LEU A 103 -13.38 -1.01 0.38
N SER A 104 -13.11 -2.31 0.22
CA SER A 104 -13.92 -3.18 -0.64
C SER A 104 -15.37 -3.26 -0.18
N ASN A 105 -15.61 -3.33 1.14
CA ASN A 105 -16.97 -3.29 1.69
C ASN A 105 -17.65 -1.93 1.49
N ALA A 106 -16.94 -0.82 1.61
CA ALA A 106 -17.48 0.51 1.34
C ALA A 106 -17.86 0.66 -0.15
N MET A 107 -16.96 0.26 -1.05
CA MET A 107 -17.20 0.32 -2.50
C MET A 107 -18.28 -0.65 -2.98
N ARG A 108 -18.58 -1.71 -2.23
CA ARG A 108 -19.67 -2.65 -2.56
C ARG A 108 -21.01 -1.95 -2.79
N SER A 109 -21.28 -0.85 -2.09
CA SER A 109 -22.50 -0.07 -2.26
C SER A 109 -22.64 0.60 -3.64
N LEU A 110 -21.54 0.73 -4.37
CA LEU A 110 -21.47 1.28 -5.72
C LEU A 110 -21.63 0.21 -6.81
N LEU A 111 -21.67 -1.06 -6.42
CA LEU A 111 -21.67 -2.21 -7.31
C LEU A 111 -23.01 -2.92 -7.28
N LYS A 112 -23.31 -3.64 -8.37
CA LYS A 112 -24.50 -4.50 -8.48
C LYS A 112 -24.09 -5.89 -8.99
N PRO A 113 -24.90 -6.93 -8.73
CA PRO A 113 -24.66 -8.28 -9.26
C PRO A 113 -24.42 -8.25 -10.76
N GLY A 114 -23.37 -8.94 -11.22
CA GLY A 114 -22.91 -8.98 -12.61
C GLY A 114 -21.89 -7.90 -12.98
N ASP A 115 -21.61 -6.91 -12.12
CA ASP A 115 -20.46 -6.04 -12.30
C ASP A 115 -19.16 -6.83 -12.14
N GLU A 116 -18.13 -6.41 -12.88
CA GLU A 116 -16.86 -7.12 -12.96
C GLU A 116 -15.79 -6.42 -12.13
N VAL A 117 -15.02 -7.23 -11.41
CA VAL A 117 -13.84 -6.81 -10.66
C VAL A 117 -12.64 -7.60 -11.17
N ILE A 118 -11.61 -6.90 -11.63
CA ILE A 118 -10.36 -7.52 -12.10
C ILE A 118 -9.34 -7.46 -10.96
N VAL A 119 -8.74 -8.61 -10.66
CA VAL A 119 -7.62 -8.76 -9.71
C VAL A 119 -6.44 -9.41 -10.45
N THR A 120 -5.26 -9.43 -9.83
CA THR A 120 -4.09 -10.09 -10.43
C THR A 120 -3.65 -11.31 -9.63
N ASN A 121 -2.87 -12.20 -10.25
CA ASN A 121 -2.14 -13.25 -9.55
C ASN A 121 -0.68 -12.87 -9.22
N GLN A 122 -0.28 -11.62 -9.51
CA GLN A 122 1.02 -11.06 -9.14
C GLN A 122 0.99 -10.39 -7.76
N ASP A 123 -0.19 -10.16 -7.24
CA ASP A 123 -0.47 -9.31 -6.08
C ASP A 123 -0.43 -10.08 -4.75
N HIS A 124 -0.30 -9.34 -3.66
CA HIS A 124 -0.41 -9.88 -2.32
C HIS A 124 -1.88 -10.12 -1.94
N GLU A 125 -2.15 -11.18 -1.15
CA GLU A 125 -3.51 -11.53 -0.70
C GLU A 125 -4.20 -10.39 0.07
N ALA A 126 -3.44 -9.52 0.74
CA ALA A 126 -3.99 -8.34 1.41
C ALA A 126 -4.78 -7.43 0.46
N ASN A 127 -4.32 -7.28 -0.80
CA ASN A 127 -5.05 -6.54 -1.82
C ASN A 127 -6.13 -7.42 -2.46
N VAL A 128 -5.77 -8.52 -3.10
CA VAL A 128 -6.71 -9.27 -3.95
C VAL A 128 -7.80 -10.02 -3.18
N GLY A 129 -7.51 -10.50 -1.96
CA GLY A 129 -8.46 -11.28 -1.16
C GLY A 129 -9.74 -10.53 -0.82
N ALA A 130 -9.61 -9.25 -0.48
CA ALA A 130 -10.75 -8.39 -0.17
C ALA A 130 -11.68 -8.22 -1.38
N TRP A 131 -11.12 -8.06 -2.58
CA TRP A 131 -11.88 -7.89 -3.82
C TRP A 131 -12.50 -9.19 -4.31
N ARG A 132 -11.78 -10.33 -4.21
CA ARG A 132 -12.31 -11.65 -4.57
C ARG A 132 -13.58 -12.01 -3.79
N ARG A 133 -13.68 -11.58 -2.53
CA ARG A 133 -14.87 -11.82 -1.70
C ARG A 133 -16.12 -11.14 -2.21
N LEU A 134 -16.02 -10.15 -3.07
CA LEU A 134 -17.20 -9.53 -3.69
C LEU A 134 -17.99 -10.52 -4.56
N ALA A 135 -17.39 -11.66 -4.95
CA ALA A 135 -18.11 -12.76 -5.60
C ALA A 135 -19.28 -13.29 -4.74
N GLU A 136 -19.15 -13.27 -3.40
CA GLU A 136 -20.21 -13.67 -2.46
C GLU A 136 -21.45 -12.78 -2.59
N HIS A 137 -21.31 -11.61 -3.20
CA HIS A 137 -22.36 -10.62 -3.44
C HIS A 137 -22.78 -10.51 -4.91
N GLY A 138 -22.36 -11.49 -5.74
CA GLY A 138 -22.78 -11.59 -7.14
C GLY A 138 -21.90 -10.82 -8.14
N MET A 139 -20.77 -10.25 -7.73
CA MET A 139 -19.81 -9.66 -8.64
C MET A 139 -19.02 -10.76 -9.37
N VAL A 140 -18.65 -10.48 -10.61
CA VAL A 140 -17.85 -11.40 -11.43
C VAL A 140 -16.37 -11.05 -11.24
N ILE A 141 -15.61 -11.98 -10.68
CA ILE A 141 -14.17 -11.79 -10.50
C ILE A 141 -13.43 -12.33 -11.72
N LYS A 142 -12.63 -11.47 -12.34
CA LYS A 142 -11.71 -11.84 -13.42
C LYS A 142 -10.28 -11.76 -12.91
N GLU A 143 -9.42 -12.64 -13.38
CA GLU A 143 -8.01 -12.65 -12.98
C GLU A 143 -7.12 -12.27 -14.17
N TRP A 144 -6.39 -11.16 -14.01
CA TRP A 144 -5.32 -10.75 -14.89
C TRP A 144 -4.05 -11.51 -14.49
N GLN A 145 -3.65 -12.45 -15.32
CA GLN A 145 -2.56 -13.36 -15.02
C GLN A 145 -1.23 -12.82 -15.55
N ILE A 146 -0.16 -13.11 -14.79
CA ILE A 146 1.21 -12.86 -15.26
C ILE A 146 1.53 -13.75 -16.46
N ASN A 147 2.39 -13.25 -17.32
CA ASN A 147 3.05 -14.08 -18.32
C ASN A 147 4.00 -15.06 -17.61
N ALA A 148 3.79 -16.35 -17.78
CA ALA A 148 4.53 -17.40 -17.05
C ALA A 148 6.05 -17.42 -17.34
N ASN A 149 6.50 -16.80 -18.45
CA ASN A 149 7.91 -16.76 -18.80
C ASN A 149 8.63 -15.53 -18.26
N THR A 150 7.92 -14.40 -18.09
CA THR A 150 8.50 -13.12 -17.67
C THR A 150 8.13 -12.73 -16.23
N ALA A 151 7.06 -13.34 -15.69
CA ALA A 151 6.39 -12.95 -14.45
C ALA A 151 5.80 -11.52 -14.47
N GLU A 152 5.67 -10.92 -15.65
CA GLU A 152 5.12 -9.58 -15.84
C GLU A 152 3.62 -9.62 -16.15
N LEU A 153 2.93 -8.53 -15.85
CA LEU A 153 1.55 -8.28 -16.26
C LEU A 153 1.56 -7.53 -17.61
N GLU A 154 1.02 -8.19 -18.64
CA GLU A 154 0.96 -7.60 -19.97
C GLU A 154 -0.30 -6.73 -20.11
N ILE A 155 -0.15 -5.47 -20.52
CA ILE A 155 -1.28 -4.52 -20.62
C ILE A 155 -2.33 -4.94 -21.67
N ASP A 156 -1.93 -5.67 -22.71
CA ASP A 156 -2.83 -6.19 -23.73
C ASP A 156 -3.75 -7.29 -23.17
N ASP A 157 -3.27 -8.06 -22.17
CA ASP A 157 -4.10 -9.04 -21.49
C ASP A 157 -5.16 -8.34 -20.62
N LEU A 158 -4.79 -7.25 -19.91
CA LEU A 158 -5.76 -6.42 -19.19
C LEU A 158 -6.83 -5.89 -20.16
N LYS A 159 -6.42 -5.37 -21.31
CA LYS A 159 -7.31 -4.83 -22.31
C LYS A 159 -8.35 -5.86 -22.80
N SER A 160 -7.94 -7.13 -22.90
CA SER A 160 -8.83 -8.23 -23.27
C SER A 160 -9.85 -8.61 -22.21
N LEU A 161 -9.55 -8.31 -20.92
CA LEU A 161 -10.42 -8.57 -19.77
C LEU A 161 -11.43 -7.45 -19.51
N LEU A 162 -11.10 -6.22 -19.89
CA LEU A 162 -11.94 -5.04 -19.67
C LEU A 162 -13.23 -5.09 -20.49
N SER A 163 -14.32 -4.64 -19.90
CA SER A 163 -15.63 -4.52 -20.54
C SER A 163 -16.42 -3.34 -19.93
N ASN A 164 -17.58 -3.03 -20.50
CA ASN A 164 -18.49 -2.01 -19.94
C ASN A 164 -19.09 -2.39 -18.56
N LYS A 165 -18.89 -3.62 -18.12
CA LYS A 165 -19.28 -4.12 -16.80
C LYS A 165 -18.15 -4.01 -15.80
N THR A 166 -16.90 -3.80 -16.22
CA THR A 166 -15.76 -3.64 -15.32
C THR A 166 -15.96 -2.37 -14.49
N LYS A 167 -15.83 -2.50 -13.18
CA LYS A 167 -15.98 -1.40 -12.22
C LYS A 167 -14.75 -1.16 -11.38
N ILE A 168 -13.95 -2.20 -11.14
CA ILE A 168 -12.73 -2.11 -10.33
C ILE A 168 -11.64 -2.95 -10.97
N VAL A 169 -10.43 -2.39 -11.00
CA VAL A 169 -9.18 -3.12 -11.29
C VAL A 169 -8.26 -2.94 -10.09
N ALA A 170 -7.95 -4.03 -9.39
CA ALA A 170 -7.02 -4.03 -8.26
C ALA A 170 -5.68 -4.64 -8.73
N VAL A 171 -4.58 -3.89 -8.55
CA VAL A 171 -3.26 -4.25 -9.05
C VAL A 171 -2.16 -3.77 -8.10
N THR A 172 -1.09 -4.55 -7.93
CA THR A 172 0.08 -4.08 -7.19
C THR A 172 0.91 -3.10 -8.01
N HIS A 173 1.46 -2.06 -7.35
CA HIS A 173 2.41 -1.15 -7.98
C HIS A 173 3.77 -1.83 -8.17
N CYS A 174 4.20 -2.59 -7.16
CA CYS A 174 5.41 -3.42 -7.21
C CYS A 174 5.12 -4.76 -6.54
N SER A 175 5.43 -5.85 -7.23
CA SER A 175 5.24 -7.19 -6.65
C SER A 175 6.26 -7.45 -5.53
N ASN A 176 5.78 -7.85 -4.37
CA ASN A 176 6.63 -8.24 -3.23
C ASN A 176 7.39 -9.55 -3.47
N ILE A 177 6.98 -10.37 -4.43
CA ILE A 177 7.58 -11.68 -4.73
C ILE A 177 8.60 -11.58 -5.87
N VAL A 178 8.21 -11.01 -7.01
CA VAL A 178 9.05 -10.97 -8.21
C VAL A 178 9.76 -9.63 -8.43
N GLY A 179 9.35 -8.57 -7.72
CA GLY A 179 9.97 -7.24 -7.80
C GLY A 179 9.59 -6.43 -9.05
N SER A 180 8.71 -6.93 -9.89
CA SER A 180 8.22 -6.20 -11.07
C SER A 180 7.49 -4.93 -10.65
N ILE A 181 7.75 -3.84 -11.37
CA ILE A 181 7.08 -2.55 -11.17
C ILE A 181 6.09 -2.35 -12.32
N ASN A 182 4.81 -2.22 -11.99
CA ASN A 182 3.75 -2.01 -12.94
C ASN A 182 3.56 -0.50 -13.22
N ASP A 183 3.37 -0.14 -14.48
CA ASP A 183 3.07 1.24 -14.89
C ASP A 183 1.61 1.58 -14.56
N LEU A 184 1.38 1.97 -13.28
CA LEU A 184 0.03 2.31 -12.82
C LEU A 184 -0.58 3.48 -13.60
N LYS A 185 0.22 4.40 -14.13
CA LYS A 185 -0.26 5.51 -14.94
C LYS A 185 -0.86 5.03 -16.26
N ALA A 186 -0.16 4.14 -16.96
CA ALA A 186 -0.68 3.54 -18.19
C ALA A 186 -1.92 2.67 -17.93
N ILE A 187 -1.90 1.89 -16.84
CA ILE A 187 -3.02 1.04 -16.41
C ILE A 187 -4.23 1.93 -16.05
N ALA A 188 -4.05 2.97 -15.26
CA ALA A 188 -5.12 3.90 -14.88
C ALA A 188 -5.76 4.55 -16.08
N LYS A 189 -4.95 5.03 -17.02
CA LYS A 189 -5.45 5.61 -18.26
C LYS A 189 -6.36 4.65 -19.03
N LEU A 190 -5.94 3.39 -19.16
CA LEU A 190 -6.73 2.37 -19.85
C LEU A 190 -8.02 2.03 -19.08
N VAL A 191 -7.94 1.87 -17.76
CA VAL A 191 -9.08 1.52 -16.90
C VAL A 191 -10.14 2.63 -16.90
N HIS A 192 -9.72 3.88 -16.87
CA HIS A 192 -10.62 5.03 -16.90
C HIS A 192 -11.39 5.16 -18.23
N GLU A 193 -10.89 4.61 -19.35
CA GLU A 193 -11.65 4.55 -20.61
C GLU A 193 -12.94 3.71 -20.48
N TYR A 194 -13.02 2.84 -19.47
CA TYR A 194 -14.17 1.97 -19.17
C TYR A 194 -15.04 2.46 -18.00
N ASP A 195 -14.83 3.69 -17.52
CA ASP A 195 -15.52 4.26 -16.34
C ASP A 195 -15.38 3.34 -15.09
N ALA A 196 -14.18 2.80 -14.90
CA ALA A 196 -13.82 1.91 -13.81
C ALA A 196 -12.78 2.54 -12.88
N TYR A 197 -12.79 2.12 -11.61
CA TYR A 197 -11.80 2.52 -10.61
C TYR A 197 -10.55 1.64 -10.69
N ILE A 198 -9.39 2.22 -10.41
CA ILE A 198 -8.15 1.48 -10.15
C ILE A 198 -7.82 1.54 -8.67
N VAL A 199 -7.40 0.42 -8.11
CA VAL A 199 -6.89 0.31 -6.74
C VAL A 199 -5.46 -0.21 -6.80
N GLY A 200 -4.49 0.67 -6.51
CA GLY A 200 -3.07 0.34 -6.54
C GLY A 200 -2.55 -0.02 -5.14
N ASP A 201 -1.99 -1.22 -4.97
CA ASP A 201 -1.25 -1.57 -3.76
C ASP A 201 0.20 -1.08 -3.87
N GLY A 202 0.53 -0.04 -3.11
CA GLY A 202 1.85 0.59 -3.09
C GLY A 202 2.80 0.08 -2.00
N VAL A 203 2.43 -0.94 -1.23
CA VAL A 203 3.20 -1.40 -0.04
C VAL A 203 4.65 -1.71 -0.38
N SER A 204 4.90 -2.45 -1.45
CA SER A 204 6.27 -2.82 -1.86
C SER A 204 6.98 -1.74 -2.69
N TYR A 205 6.23 -0.77 -3.22
CA TYR A 205 6.80 0.34 -3.98
C TYR A 205 7.23 1.51 -3.10
N ALA A 206 6.41 1.89 -2.11
CA ALA A 206 6.60 3.07 -1.28
C ALA A 206 7.97 3.18 -0.58
N PRO A 207 8.62 2.08 -0.13
CA PRO A 207 9.98 2.16 0.42
C PRO A 207 11.06 2.61 -0.58
N HIS A 208 10.79 2.53 -1.88
CA HIS A 208 11.72 2.90 -2.96
C HIS A 208 11.42 4.27 -3.58
N GLY A 209 10.25 4.82 -3.31
CA GLY A 209 9.82 6.14 -3.77
C GLY A 209 8.30 6.30 -3.63
N PHE A 210 7.86 7.42 -3.08
CA PHE A 210 6.43 7.68 -2.95
C PHE A 210 5.83 7.98 -4.32
N PRO A 211 4.67 7.38 -4.65
CA PRO A 211 3.97 7.72 -5.88
C PRO A 211 3.37 9.13 -5.76
N ASP A 212 3.38 9.88 -6.86
CA ASP A 212 2.53 11.06 -7.01
C ASP A 212 1.15 10.59 -7.49
N VAL A 213 0.14 10.69 -6.64
CA VAL A 213 -1.21 10.18 -6.96
C VAL A 213 -1.99 11.06 -7.93
N LYS A 214 -1.42 12.19 -8.36
CA LYS A 214 -1.99 13.09 -9.37
C LYS A 214 -1.35 12.93 -10.74
N ASP A 215 -0.24 12.20 -10.85
CA ASP A 215 0.52 12.03 -12.10
C ASP A 215 0.02 10.78 -12.95
#